data_bd2b3eaaa0107719ce9d4b1297641a33
#
_entry.id   bd2b3eaaa0107719ce9d4b1297641a33
#
_cell.length_a   1.000
_cell.length_b   1.000
_cell.length_c   1.000
_cell.angle_alpha   90.00
_cell.angle_beta   90.00
_cell.angle_gamma   90.00
#
_symmetry.space_group_name_H-M   'P 1'
#
loop_
_entity.id
_entity.type
_entity.pdbx_description
1 polymer ?
#
loop_
_entity_poly.entity_id
_entity_poly.type
_entity_poly.pdbx_seq_one_letter_code
_entity_poly.pdbx_strand_id
1 'polypeptide(L)'
;IVHHKMNNHFARLEDLKADTAYYFVIKDNEGTSKRFWFKTAPSKNKKLSFIAGGDSRNNQIPRQQANILVSKLKPHAVLFGGDMTSGDNARQWKVWMDDWQLTISEDGRMYPVIAARGNHERSNNSIYHLFDTPSKEIYYAITFGENLIRTYTLNSEISIEGKQTEWLKKNLKEHSNTIWKSAQYHKPIRPHVSRKKEGN
;
A
#
# COMPACT_ATOMS: atom_id res chain seq x y z
N ILE A 1 -13.48 -7.42 10.09
CA ILE A 1 -14.01 -7.48 8.70
C ILE A 1 -13.73 -8.87 8.13
N VAL A 2 -14.72 -9.52 7.54
CA VAL A 2 -14.54 -10.79 6.84
C VAL A 2 -14.48 -10.53 5.34
N HIS A 3 -13.40 -10.98 4.68
CA HIS A 3 -13.26 -10.92 3.24
C HIS A 3 -12.67 -12.24 2.73
N HIS A 4 -13.24 -12.82 1.69
CA HIS A 4 -12.87 -14.14 1.18
C HIS A 4 -12.80 -15.22 2.27
N LYS A 5 -13.70 -15.19 3.25
CA LYS A 5 -13.71 -16.09 4.43
C LYS A 5 -12.49 -15.93 5.35
N MET A 6 -11.70 -14.90 5.19
CA MET A 6 -10.61 -14.53 6.11
C MET A 6 -11.08 -13.46 7.08
N ASN A 7 -10.77 -13.61 8.36
CA ASN A 7 -11.00 -12.59 9.36
C ASN A 7 -9.85 -11.59 9.35
N ASN A 8 -10.16 -10.32 9.10
CA ASN A 8 -9.19 -9.25 9.11
C ASN A 8 -9.46 -8.32 10.30
N HIS A 9 -8.46 -8.06 11.11
CA HIS A 9 -8.51 -7.21 12.27
C HIS A 9 -7.62 -5.99 12.04
N PHE A 10 -8.14 -4.80 12.35
CA PHE A 10 -7.44 -3.54 12.19
C PHE A 10 -7.44 -2.78 13.50
N ALA A 11 -6.33 -2.15 13.81
CA ALA A 11 -6.20 -1.19 14.89
C ALA A 11 -5.65 0.11 14.32
N ARG A 12 -6.37 1.22 14.54
CA ARG A 12 -5.92 2.56 14.17
C ARG A 12 -5.27 3.21 15.36
N LEU A 13 -4.07 3.72 15.16
CA LEU A 13 -3.31 4.45 16.18
C LEU A 13 -3.26 5.91 15.76
N GLU A 14 -3.66 6.80 16.64
CA GLU A 14 -3.73 8.24 16.41
C GLU A 14 -2.74 8.98 17.29
N ASP A 15 -2.52 10.25 17.06
CA ASP A 15 -1.67 11.16 17.84
C ASP A 15 -0.22 10.67 18.02
N LEU A 16 0.29 9.96 17.02
CA LEU A 16 1.65 9.46 17.06
C LEU A 16 2.66 10.58 16.78
N LYS A 17 3.74 10.58 17.57
CA LYS A 17 4.86 11.52 17.37
C LYS A 17 5.60 11.15 16.08
N ALA A 18 6.04 12.15 15.31
CA ALA A 18 6.88 11.96 14.13
C ALA A 18 8.24 11.36 14.50
N ASP A 19 8.87 10.66 13.54
CA ASP A 19 10.20 10.06 13.66
C ASP A 19 10.40 9.15 14.88
N THR A 20 9.34 8.50 15.34
CA THR A 20 9.30 7.74 16.58
C THR A 20 9.02 6.27 16.31
N ALA A 21 9.76 5.39 17.00
CA ALA A 21 9.54 3.95 16.97
C ALA A 21 8.43 3.55 17.95
N TYR A 22 7.47 2.78 17.48
CA TYR A 22 6.37 2.22 18.28
C TYR A 22 6.44 0.72 18.26
N TYR A 23 6.45 0.12 19.44
CA TYR A 23 6.55 -1.33 19.63
C TYR A 23 5.19 -1.90 20.01
N PHE A 24 4.86 -3.06 19.49
CA PHE A 24 3.60 -3.74 19.78
C PHE A 24 3.73 -5.26 19.75
N VAL A 25 2.77 -5.93 20.34
CA VAL A 25 2.52 -7.36 20.26
C VAL A 25 1.08 -7.58 19.86
N ILE A 26 0.80 -8.68 19.17
CA ILE A 26 -0.56 -9.13 18.88
C ILE A 26 -0.88 -10.21 19.91
N LYS A 27 -2.00 -10.07 20.59
CA LYS A 27 -2.50 -11.04 21.57
C LYS A 27 -3.89 -11.50 21.20
N ASP A 28 -4.07 -12.79 21.12
CA ASP A 28 -5.35 -13.45 20.85
C ASP A 28 -5.53 -14.69 21.74
N ASN A 29 -6.49 -15.54 21.41
CA ASN A 29 -6.76 -16.80 22.13
C ASN A 29 -5.72 -17.90 21.88
N GLU A 30 -4.86 -17.76 20.87
CA GLU A 30 -3.77 -18.68 20.57
C GLU A 30 -2.46 -18.30 21.29
N GLY A 31 -2.38 -17.06 21.77
CA GLY A 31 -1.22 -16.59 22.53
C GLY A 31 -0.83 -15.14 22.27
N THR A 32 0.47 -14.89 22.44
CA THR A 32 1.06 -13.56 22.21
C THR A 32 2.20 -13.69 21.18
N SER A 33 2.16 -12.86 20.16
CA SER A 33 3.18 -12.82 19.12
C SER A 33 4.54 -12.37 19.68
N LYS A 34 5.60 -12.55 18.88
CA LYS A 34 6.84 -11.81 19.09
C LYS A 34 6.57 -10.30 19.03
N ARG A 35 7.48 -9.51 19.56
CA ARG A 35 7.41 -8.04 19.49
C ARG A 35 7.72 -7.56 18.08
N PHE A 36 6.83 -6.76 17.54
CA PHE A 36 7.01 -6.01 16.29
C PHE A 36 7.17 -4.52 16.59
N TRP A 37 7.58 -3.77 15.61
CA TRP A 37 7.63 -2.33 15.68
C TRP A 37 7.52 -1.69 14.29
N PHE A 38 7.12 -0.44 14.30
CA PHE A 38 7.17 0.42 13.12
C PHE A 38 7.72 1.78 13.51
N LYS A 39 8.10 2.56 12.53
CA LYS A 39 8.55 3.93 12.74
C LYS A 39 7.66 4.88 11.96
N THR A 40 7.18 5.93 12.63
CA THR A 40 6.43 7.00 11.98
C THR A 40 7.34 7.79 11.04
N ALA A 41 6.76 8.36 9.99
CA ALA A 41 7.49 9.21 9.07
C ALA A 41 8.13 10.40 9.81
N PRO A 42 9.32 10.85 9.40
CA PRO A 42 9.94 12.02 9.98
C PRO A 42 9.12 13.28 9.66
N SER A 43 9.27 14.30 10.49
CA SER A 43 8.87 15.66 10.17
C SER A 43 9.78 16.26 9.09
N LYS A 44 9.64 17.56 8.79
CA LYS A 44 10.40 18.30 7.74
C LYS A 44 11.90 17.98 7.69
N ASN A 45 12.46 18.14 6.51
CA ASN A 45 13.90 18.19 6.23
C ASN A 45 14.68 16.89 6.46
N LYS A 46 14.02 15.73 6.49
CA LYS A 46 14.72 14.45 6.53
C LYS A 46 14.51 13.67 5.24
N LYS A 47 15.51 12.90 4.88
CA LYS A 47 15.45 12.00 3.73
C LYS A 47 14.34 10.96 3.94
N LEU A 48 13.46 10.85 2.95
CA LEU A 48 12.47 9.77 2.84
C LEU A 48 12.91 8.79 1.76
N SER A 49 12.63 7.52 1.97
CA SER A 49 12.85 6.45 0.98
C SER A 49 11.58 5.64 0.81
N PHE A 50 11.22 5.40 -0.44
CA PHE A 50 10.08 4.58 -0.81
C PHE A 50 10.55 3.47 -1.75
N ILE A 51 9.92 2.32 -1.67
CA ILE A 51 10.02 1.28 -2.69
C ILE A 51 8.71 1.29 -3.46
N ALA A 52 8.78 1.27 -4.77
CA ALA A 52 7.62 1.16 -5.63
C ALA A 52 7.68 -0.13 -6.44
N GLY A 53 6.55 -0.81 -6.54
CA GLY A 53 6.41 -2.06 -7.29
C GLY A 53 4.94 -2.43 -7.45
N GLY A 54 4.69 -3.61 -7.98
CA GLY A 54 3.32 -4.11 -8.17
C GLY A 54 3.31 -5.34 -9.08
N ASP A 55 2.11 -5.77 -9.50
CA ASP A 55 1.91 -6.85 -10.47
C ASP A 55 2.65 -8.16 -10.10
N SER A 56 2.69 -8.45 -8.80
CA SER A 56 3.39 -9.66 -8.31
C SER A 56 2.60 -10.94 -8.60
N ARG A 57 1.29 -10.83 -8.66
CA ARG A 57 0.36 -11.94 -8.90
C ARG A 57 0.76 -13.21 -8.14
N ASN A 58 0.80 -14.34 -8.82
CA ASN A 58 1.21 -15.64 -8.25
C ASN A 58 2.68 -15.98 -8.53
N ASN A 59 3.50 -15.03 -8.93
CA ASN A 59 4.93 -15.20 -9.13
C ASN A 59 5.66 -15.24 -7.78
N GLN A 60 5.56 -16.35 -7.08
CA GLN A 60 5.95 -16.47 -5.68
C GLN A 60 7.44 -16.23 -5.47
N ILE A 61 8.32 -16.89 -6.22
CA ILE A 61 9.77 -16.77 -6.03
C ILE A 61 10.28 -15.34 -6.24
N PRO A 62 9.98 -14.65 -7.35
CA PRO A 62 10.38 -13.25 -7.51
C PRO A 62 9.80 -12.32 -6.44
N ARG A 63 8.54 -12.55 -6.02
CA ARG A 63 7.91 -11.78 -4.95
C ARG A 63 8.64 -11.96 -3.62
N GLN A 64 8.95 -13.19 -3.24
CA GLN A 64 9.71 -13.47 -2.01
C GLN A 64 11.08 -12.78 -2.02
N GLN A 65 11.80 -12.84 -3.13
CA GLN A 65 13.08 -12.15 -3.30
C GLN A 65 12.94 -10.63 -3.16
N ALA A 66 11.92 -10.04 -3.78
CA ALA A 66 11.63 -8.60 -3.65
C ALA A 66 11.27 -8.22 -2.21
N ASN A 67 10.47 -9.04 -1.52
CA ASN A 67 10.10 -8.81 -0.13
C ASN A 67 11.31 -8.86 0.81
N ILE A 68 12.24 -9.78 0.59
CA ILE A 68 13.52 -9.83 1.33
C ILE A 68 14.34 -8.55 1.10
N LEU A 69 14.31 -7.98 -0.11
CA LEU A 69 14.98 -6.70 -0.37
C LEU A 69 14.32 -5.55 0.40
N VAL A 70 12.99 -5.54 0.53
CA VAL A 70 12.28 -4.54 1.35
C VAL A 70 12.78 -4.58 2.79
N SER A 71 12.90 -5.79 3.40
CA SER A 71 13.39 -5.93 4.78
C SER A 71 14.80 -5.38 4.99
N LYS A 72 15.66 -5.48 3.97
CA LYS A 72 17.05 -5.00 3.97
C LYS A 72 17.16 -3.49 3.71
N LEU A 73 16.36 -2.96 2.78
CA LEU A 73 16.40 -1.55 2.37
C LEU A 73 15.71 -0.63 3.37
N LYS A 74 14.84 -1.16 4.23
CA LYS A 74 14.19 -0.45 5.34
C LYS A 74 13.50 0.85 4.91
N PRO A 75 12.58 0.84 3.91
CA PRO A 75 11.92 2.05 3.42
C PRO A 75 10.99 2.66 4.45
N HIS A 76 10.53 3.89 4.20
CA HIS A 76 9.47 4.52 4.98
C HIS A 76 8.09 4.00 4.59
N ALA A 77 7.90 3.60 3.33
CA ALA A 77 6.72 2.89 2.87
C ALA A 77 7.00 2.15 1.55
N VAL A 78 6.14 1.18 1.25
CA VAL A 78 6.09 0.48 -0.03
C VAL A 78 4.84 0.92 -0.79
N LEU A 79 5.02 1.48 -1.97
CA LEU A 79 3.96 1.84 -2.91
C LEU A 79 3.68 0.62 -3.78
N PHE A 80 2.54 -0.05 -3.57
CA PHE A 80 2.20 -1.28 -4.27
C PHE A 80 1.11 -1.01 -5.31
N GLY A 81 1.47 -1.11 -6.58
CA GLY A 81 0.68 -0.69 -7.75
C GLY A 81 -0.45 -1.64 -8.17
N GLY A 82 -0.92 -2.54 -7.30
CA GLY A 82 -2.02 -3.47 -7.64
C GLY A 82 -1.56 -4.80 -8.20
N ASP A 83 -2.52 -5.67 -8.53
CA ASP A 83 -2.31 -7.04 -9.01
C ASP A 83 -1.45 -7.88 -8.07
N MET A 84 -1.87 -7.93 -6.81
CA MET A 84 -1.20 -8.71 -5.75
C MET A 84 -1.39 -10.20 -5.95
N THR A 85 -2.58 -10.60 -6.46
CA THR A 85 -2.93 -11.99 -6.76
C THR A 85 -3.44 -12.12 -8.20
N SER A 86 -3.47 -13.34 -8.75
CA SER A 86 -4.01 -13.57 -10.10
C SER A 86 -5.52 -13.81 -10.14
N GLY A 87 -6.12 -14.22 -9.03
CA GLY A 87 -7.51 -14.69 -9.04
C GLY A 87 -8.40 -14.18 -7.91
N ASP A 88 -7.89 -13.27 -7.07
CA ASP A 88 -8.64 -12.60 -6.01
C ASP A 88 -9.48 -13.58 -5.15
N ASN A 89 -8.84 -14.57 -4.58
CA ASN A 89 -9.46 -15.57 -3.72
C ASN A 89 -8.65 -15.85 -2.45
N ALA A 90 -9.31 -16.41 -1.43
CA ALA A 90 -8.72 -16.64 -0.11
C ALA A 90 -7.36 -17.37 -0.15
N ARG A 91 -7.24 -18.44 -0.96
CA ARG A 91 -6.00 -19.21 -1.06
C ARG A 91 -4.84 -18.36 -1.55
N GLN A 92 -5.06 -17.57 -2.60
CA GLN A 92 -4.00 -16.75 -3.18
C GLN A 92 -3.63 -15.58 -2.28
N TRP A 93 -4.62 -14.96 -1.63
CA TRP A 93 -4.38 -13.91 -0.66
C TRP A 93 -3.62 -14.42 0.56
N LYS A 94 -3.94 -15.61 1.07
CA LYS A 94 -3.17 -16.21 2.15
C LYS A 94 -1.69 -16.38 1.76
N VAL A 95 -1.41 -16.94 0.61
CA VAL A 95 -0.03 -17.10 0.11
C VAL A 95 0.65 -15.74 -0.07
N TRP A 96 -0.05 -14.73 -0.57
CA TRP A 96 0.50 -13.40 -0.72
C TRP A 96 0.85 -12.77 0.63
N MET A 97 -0.03 -12.87 1.62
CA MET A 97 0.19 -12.36 2.98
C MET A 97 1.31 -13.11 3.70
N ASP A 98 1.40 -14.43 3.52
CA ASP A 98 2.50 -15.23 4.06
C ASP A 98 3.84 -14.77 3.46
N ASP A 99 3.91 -14.57 2.16
CA ASP A 99 5.12 -14.04 1.51
C ASP A 99 5.44 -12.60 1.95
N TRP A 100 4.41 -11.78 2.24
CA TRP A 100 4.61 -10.40 2.71
C TRP A 100 5.32 -10.35 4.06
N GLN A 101 5.23 -11.40 4.88
CA GLN A 101 5.99 -11.51 6.14
C GLN A 101 7.51 -11.38 5.93
N LEU A 102 8.02 -11.72 4.75
CA LEU A 102 9.44 -11.58 4.41
C LEU A 102 9.90 -10.11 4.29
N THR A 103 8.98 -9.16 4.28
CA THR A 103 9.31 -7.73 4.37
C THR A 103 9.72 -7.32 5.78
N ILE A 104 9.38 -8.11 6.80
CA ILE A 104 9.69 -7.80 8.21
C ILE A 104 11.18 -8.00 8.43
N SER A 105 11.86 -6.99 8.93
CA SER A 105 13.28 -7.08 9.26
C SER A 105 13.55 -8.01 10.44
N GLU A 106 14.78 -8.50 10.57
CA GLU A 106 15.20 -9.39 11.67
C GLU A 106 14.86 -8.83 13.06
N ASP A 107 14.96 -7.52 13.23
CA ASP A 107 14.65 -6.80 14.46
C ASP A 107 13.14 -6.63 14.71
N GLY A 108 12.29 -7.20 13.86
CA GLY A 108 10.84 -7.11 13.93
C GLY A 108 10.24 -5.84 13.35
N ARG A 109 11.00 -5.02 12.63
CA ARG A 109 10.47 -3.81 11.99
C ARG A 109 9.56 -4.16 10.82
N MET A 110 8.36 -3.57 10.84
CA MET A 110 7.36 -3.63 9.77
C MET A 110 7.32 -2.33 8.96
N TYR A 111 6.98 -2.45 7.69
CA TYR A 111 6.91 -1.31 6.76
C TYR A 111 5.49 -1.17 6.24
N PRO A 112 4.92 0.06 6.23
CA PRO A 112 3.58 0.28 5.71
C PRO A 112 3.54 0.03 4.20
N VAL A 113 2.47 -0.62 3.75
CA VAL A 113 2.13 -0.76 2.34
C VAL A 113 1.01 0.21 1.98
N ILE A 114 1.20 0.95 0.89
CA ILE A 114 0.21 1.84 0.30
C ILE A 114 -0.31 1.13 -0.93
N ALA A 115 -1.49 0.54 -0.81
CA ALA A 115 -2.04 -0.37 -1.80
C ALA A 115 -2.87 0.37 -2.85
N ALA A 116 -2.54 0.23 -4.13
CA ALA A 116 -3.42 0.53 -5.24
C ALA A 116 -4.21 -0.72 -5.65
N ARG A 117 -5.32 -0.54 -6.37
CA ARG A 117 -6.05 -1.64 -6.96
C ARG A 117 -5.58 -1.89 -8.40
N GLY A 118 -5.38 -3.17 -8.72
CA GLY A 118 -5.21 -3.64 -10.08
C GLY A 118 -6.45 -4.37 -10.62
N ASN A 119 -6.41 -4.82 -11.85
CA ASN A 119 -7.56 -5.49 -12.46
C ASN A 119 -7.76 -6.93 -11.97
N HIS A 120 -6.73 -7.55 -11.40
CA HIS A 120 -6.85 -8.87 -10.79
C HIS A 120 -7.49 -8.84 -9.41
N GLU A 121 -7.52 -7.72 -8.72
CA GLU A 121 -8.42 -7.46 -7.61
C GLU A 121 -9.80 -7.11 -8.15
N ARG A 122 -10.64 -8.09 -8.30
CA ARG A 122 -11.93 -8.01 -9.01
C ARG A 122 -12.90 -6.94 -8.48
N SER A 123 -12.66 -6.46 -7.27
CA SER A 123 -13.46 -5.41 -6.66
C SER A 123 -12.62 -4.46 -5.79
N ASN A 124 -13.14 -3.26 -5.55
CA ASN A 124 -12.57 -2.35 -4.57
C ASN A 124 -12.51 -2.96 -3.17
N ASN A 125 -13.50 -3.81 -2.85
CA ASN A 125 -13.61 -4.44 -1.53
C ASN A 125 -12.39 -5.31 -1.20
N SER A 126 -11.74 -5.92 -2.18
CA SER A 126 -10.54 -6.73 -1.94
C SER A 126 -9.43 -5.89 -1.31
N ILE A 127 -9.15 -4.73 -1.87
CA ILE A 127 -8.15 -3.82 -1.30
C ILE A 127 -8.67 -3.15 -0.02
N TYR A 128 -9.91 -2.65 -0.04
CA TYR A 128 -10.47 -1.95 1.10
C TYR A 128 -10.52 -2.82 2.37
N HIS A 129 -10.97 -4.08 2.25
CA HIS A 129 -11.12 -4.97 3.39
C HIS A 129 -9.83 -5.64 3.84
N LEU A 130 -8.81 -5.72 2.98
CA LEU A 130 -7.53 -6.32 3.33
C LEU A 130 -6.49 -5.31 3.83
N PHE A 131 -6.62 -4.03 3.47
CA PHE A 131 -5.64 -2.99 3.83
C PHE A 131 -6.23 -1.80 4.58
N ASP A 132 -7.53 -1.80 4.87
CA ASP A 132 -8.23 -0.69 5.54
C ASP A 132 -7.86 0.68 4.95
N THR A 133 -7.96 0.78 3.62
CA THR A 133 -7.58 2.00 2.91
C THR A 133 -8.47 3.19 3.30
N PRO A 134 -7.99 4.44 3.20
CA PRO A 134 -8.76 5.63 3.56
C PRO A 134 -10.05 5.84 2.75
N SER A 135 -10.16 5.18 1.59
CA SER A 135 -11.32 5.31 0.68
C SER A 135 -11.76 3.95 0.16
N LYS A 136 -13.06 3.69 0.17
CA LYS A 136 -13.68 2.50 -0.45
C LYS A 136 -13.54 2.48 -1.97
N GLU A 137 -13.35 3.64 -2.58
CA GLU A 137 -13.15 3.78 -4.03
C GLU A 137 -11.71 3.52 -4.45
N ILE A 138 -10.82 3.30 -3.48
CA ILE A 138 -9.39 3.03 -3.66
C ILE A 138 -8.68 4.15 -4.46
N TYR A 139 -9.16 5.39 -4.32
CA TYR A 139 -8.36 6.55 -4.62
C TYR A 139 -8.27 7.43 -3.36
N TYR A 140 -7.05 7.76 -2.99
CA TYR A 140 -6.75 8.48 -1.76
C TYR A 140 -5.34 9.09 -1.82
N ALA A 141 -4.99 9.91 -0.85
CA ALA A 141 -3.65 10.48 -0.78
C ALA A 141 -3.11 10.44 0.65
N ILE A 142 -1.80 10.23 0.76
CA ILE A 142 -1.06 10.20 2.03
C ILE A 142 0.08 11.20 1.94
N THR A 143 0.24 12.02 2.99
CA THR A 143 1.33 12.97 3.10
C THR A 143 2.39 12.46 4.08
N PHE A 144 3.64 12.59 3.71
CA PHE A 144 4.79 12.29 4.55
C PHE A 144 5.65 13.53 4.75
N GLY A 145 6.26 13.64 5.94
CA GLY A 145 7.16 14.74 6.28
C GLY A 145 6.44 16.09 6.28
N GLU A 146 5.27 16.16 6.94
CA GLU A 146 4.36 17.31 6.95
C GLU A 146 3.89 17.71 5.53
N ASN A 147 4.69 18.45 4.78
CA ASN A 147 4.40 18.84 3.40
C ASN A 147 5.52 18.47 2.42
N LEU A 148 6.40 17.54 2.80
CA LEU A 148 7.53 17.17 1.95
C LEU A 148 7.07 16.42 0.69
N ILE A 149 6.29 15.36 0.87
CA ILE A 149 5.75 14.58 -0.26
C ILE A 149 4.32 14.14 0.01
N ARG A 150 3.48 14.28 -0.99
CA ARG A 150 2.12 13.72 -1.02
C ARG A 150 2.00 12.72 -2.16
N THR A 151 1.67 11.49 -1.80
CA THR A 151 1.45 10.39 -2.74
C THR A 151 -0.05 10.21 -2.98
N TYR A 152 -0.44 10.29 -4.24
CA TYR A 152 -1.80 10.04 -4.72
C TYR A 152 -1.90 8.61 -5.22
N THR A 153 -2.75 7.81 -4.61
CA THR A 153 -3.16 6.51 -5.13
C THR A 153 -4.40 6.72 -5.97
N LEU A 154 -4.35 6.37 -7.24
CA LEU A 154 -5.47 6.48 -8.18
C LEU A 154 -5.96 5.07 -8.55
N ASN A 155 -7.26 4.96 -8.83
CA ASN A 155 -7.88 3.71 -9.21
C ASN A 155 -8.18 3.70 -10.72
N SER A 156 -7.38 2.95 -11.48
CA SER A 156 -7.55 2.77 -12.92
C SER A 156 -8.62 1.75 -13.30
N GLU A 157 -9.27 1.10 -12.30
CA GLU A 157 -10.30 0.07 -12.52
C GLU A 157 -11.73 0.60 -12.36
N ILE A 158 -11.86 1.90 -12.16
CA ILE A 158 -13.14 2.63 -12.17
C ILE A 158 -13.00 3.82 -13.15
N SER A 159 -14.10 4.51 -13.43
CA SER A 159 -14.03 5.72 -14.27
C SER A 159 -13.01 6.72 -13.71
N ILE A 160 -12.10 7.14 -14.56
CA ILE A 160 -11.15 8.22 -14.23
C ILE A 160 -11.81 9.58 -14.36
N GLU A 161 -12.93 9.69 -15.08
CA GLU A 161 -13.73 10.91 -15.20
C GLU A 161 -14.66 11.12 -14.00
N GLY A 162 -15.16 12.35 -13.84
CA GLY A 162 -16.10 12.71 -12.79
C GLY A 162 -15.46 12.71 -11.40
N LYS A 163 -16.02 11.94 -10.46
CA LYS A 163 -15.71 12.03 -9.02
C LYS A 163 -14.20 11.88 -8.69
N GLN A 164 -13.49 10.96 -9.33
CA GLN A 164 -12.07 10.77 -9.06
C GLN A 164 -11.25 11.96 -9.55
N THR A 165 -11.55 12.46 -10.75
CA THR A 165 -10.87 13.64 -11.30
C THR A 165 -11.19 14.90 -10.50
N GLU A 166 -12.43 15.10 -10.09
CA GLU A 166 -12.84 16.23 -9.26
C GLU A 166 -12.15 16.21 -7.90
N TRP A 167 -12.12 15.04 -7.26
CA TRP A 167 -11.38 14.82 -6.03
C TRP A 167 -9.89 15.14 -6.20
N LEU A 168 -9.26 14.65 -7.27
CA LEU A 168 -7.84 14.88 -7.52
C LEU A 168 -7.55 16.38 -7.73
N LYS A 169 -8.34 17.07 -8.56
CA LYS A 169 -8.21 18.52 -8.78
C LYS A 169 -8.33 19.31 -7.48
N LYS A 170 -9.36 19.01 -6.68
CA LYS A 170 -9.58 19.62 -5.37
C LYS A 170 -8.39 19.38 -4.44
N ASN A 171 -7.97 18.14 -4.32
CA ASN A 171 -6.89 17.74 -3.42
C ASN A 171 -5.53 18.33 -3.81
N LEU A 172 -5.23 18.41 -5.11
CA LEU A 172 -4.04 19.10 -5.63
C LEU A 172 -4.03 20.59 -5.29
N LYS A 173 -5.19 21.24 -5.34
CA LYS A 173 -5.34 22.66 -4.98
C LYS A 173 -5.18 22.87 -3.47
N GLU A 174 -5.84 22.08 -2.65
CA GLU A 174 -5.78 22.15 -1.18
C GLU A 174 -4.35 21.90 -0.64
N HIS A 175 -3.59 21.05 -1.31
CA HIS A 175 -2.21 20.69 -0.95
C HIS A 175 -1.18 21.26 -1.93
N SER A 176 -1.45 22.45 -2.47
CA SER A 176 -0.56 23.11 -3.45
C SER A 176 0.84 23.38 -2.89
N ASN A 177 0.96 23.63 -1.58
CA ASN A 177 2.22 23.85 -0.88
C ASN A 177 3.09 22.61 -0.64
N THR A 178 2.60 21.42 -0.99
CA THR A 178 3.42 20.20 -0.90
C THR A 178 4.55 20.25 -1.91
N ILE A 179 5.78 20.02 -1.45
CA ILE A 179 6.99 20.17 -2.27
C ILE A 179 7.02 19.14 -3.39
N TRP A 180 6.83 17.86 -3.05
CA TRP A 180 6.81 16.77 -4.02
C TRP A 180 5.42 16.13 -4.10
N LYS A 181 4.97 15.89 -5.31
CA LYS A 181 3.74 15.15 -5.58
C LYS A 181 4.07 13.94 -6.42
N SER A 182 3.66 12.76 -5.96
CA SER A 182 3.79 11.51 -6.70
C SER A 182 2.41 10.88 -6.90
N ALA A 183 2.27 10.09 -7.95
CA ALA A 183 1.06 9.31 -8.17
C ALA A 183 1.44 7.85 -8.41
N GLN A 184 0.62 6.93 -7.90
CA GLN A 184 0.65 5.52 -8.26
C GLN A 184 -0.73 5.10 -8.77
N TYR A 185 -0.73 4.23 -9.75
CA TYR A 185 -1.93 3.59 -10.33
C TYR A 185 -1.51 2.33 -11.07
N HIS A 186 -2.44 1.44 -11.35
CA HIS A 186 -2.12 0.13 -11.93
C HIS A 186 -1.92 0.19 -13.44
N LYS A 187 -2.93 0.60 -14.18
CA LYS A 187 -2.86 0.65 -15.66
C LYS A 187 -2.18 1.92 -16.13
N PRO A 188 -1.11 1.82 -16.93
CA PRO A 188 -0.48 3.01 -17.51
C PRO A 188 -1.45 3.69 -18.49
N ILE A 189 -1.37 5.01 -18.59
CA ILE A 189 -2.16 5.81 -19.55
C ILE A 189 -1.86 5.37 -20.99
N ARG A 190 -0.58 5.06 -21.24
CA ARG A 190 -0.14 4.50 -22.52
C ARG A 190 0.60 3.20 -22.29
N PRO A 191 0.30 2.14 -23.03
CA PRO A 191 1.02 0.88 -22.89
C PRO A 191 2.47 1.02 -23.32
N HIS A 192 3.36 0.47 -22.50
CA HIS A 192 4.79 0.45 -22.77
C HIS A 192 5.27 -0.88 -23.38
N VAL A 193 4.33 -1.78 -23.65
CA VAL A 193 4.59 -3.10 -24.25
C VAL A 193 3.81 -3.27 -25.55
N SER A 194 4.43 -3.90 -26.54
CA SER A 194 3.78 -4.19 -27.81
C SER A 194 2.50 -5.03 -27.61
N ARG A 195 1.51 -4.83 -28.46
CA ARG A 195 0.22 -5.55 -28.46
C ARG A 195 -0.72 -5.26 -27.28
N LYS A 196 -0.43 -4.31 -26.41
CA LYS A 196 -1.39 -3.82 -25.42
C LYS A 196 -2.16 -2.64 -26.00
N LYS A 197 -3.46 -2.58 -25.75
CA LYS A 197 -4.26 -1.39 -26.05
C LYS A 197 -3.90 -0.27 -25.08
N GLU A 198 -4.13 0.97 -25.47
CA GLU A 198 -3.97 2.11 -24.56
C GLU A 198 -4.81 1.91 -23.29
N GLY A 199 -4.30 2.37 -22.18
CA GLY A 199 -5.03 2.40 -20.93
C GLY A 199 -6.26 3.30 -21.03
N ASN A 200 -7.19 3.14 -20.09
CA ASN A 200 -8.47 3.87 -20.06
C ASN A 200 -8.26 5.36 -19.83
#